data_761b1aab20649769dc940f6fc4812118
#
_entry.id   761b1aab20649769dc940f6fc4812118
#
_cell.length_a   1.000
_cell.length_b   1.000
_cell.length_c   1.000
_cell.angle_alpha   90.00
_cell.angle_beta   90.00
_cell.angle_gamma   90.00
#
_symmetry.space_group_name_H-M   'P 1'
#
loop_
_entity.id
_entity.type
_entity.pdbx_description
1 polymer ?
#
loop_
_entity_poly.entity_id
_entity_poly.type
_entity_poly.pdbx_seq_one_letter_code
_entity_poly.pdbx_strand_id
1 'polypeptide(L)'
;MTMGRAALFGCCLVAAALGLAAVEPTPLSPAPENAAPADPPPGQLLIASAQIQDPRFYHAVILVVQHDQDGAFGIVINHPLASETIASLLAAAGDDDKTVDGTIPVLSGGPVQQGLGFVVHSADYRIAETLAVDGKVAMTASKEALKDIGHHKGPKKCFFAFGYAGWGAGQLEGEIARKDWFTAPEDDALVFDEDRGAVWDKALARRGTDL
;
A
#
# COMPACT_ATOMS: atom_id res chain seq x y z
N MET A 1 72.99 2.64 39.20
CA MET A 1 72.55 3.99 38.78
C MET A 1 72.16 3.92 37.34
N THR A 2 71.08 4.53 37.02
CA THR A 2 70.36 4.82 35.74
C THR A 2 69.20 3.89 35.41
N MET A 3 68.05 4.47 35.57
CA MET A 3 66.69 3.96 35.29
C MET A 3 66.46 3.94 33.78
N GLY A 4 65.97 2.83 33.24
CA GLY A 4 65.47 2.70 31.88
C GLY A 4 63.95 2.61 31.89
N ARG A 5 63.28 3.60 31.25
CA ARG A 5 61.84 3.71 31.15
C ARG A 5 61.33 2.68 30.12
N ALA A 6 60.44 1.81 30.56
CA ALA A 6 59.66 0.93 29.67
C ALA A 6 58.52 1.73 29.05
N ALA A 7 58.45 1.75 27.71
CA ALA A 7 57.35 2.30 26.92
C ALA A 7 56.31 1.22 26.71
N LEU A 8 55.10 1.39 27.27
CA LEU A 8 53.91 0.59 27.00
C LEU A 8 53.28 1.05 25.68
N PHE A 9 53.33 0.18 24.67
CA PHE A 9 52.52 0.35 23.44
C PHE A 9 51.09 -0.11 23.74
N GLY A 10 50.19 0.85 23.87
CA GLY A 10 48.76 0.60 23.94
C GLY A 10 48.20 0.30 22.55
N CYS A 11 47.78 -0.92 22.35
CA CYS A 11 47.06 -1.36 21.15
C CYS A 11 45.61 -0.86 21.21
N CYS A 12 45.27 0.25 20.52
CA CYS A 12 43.92 0.70 20.33
C CYS A 12 43.22 -0.22 19.32
N LEU A 13 42.38 -1.15 19.81
CA LEU A 13 41.40 -1.85 19.01
C LEU A 13 40.26 -0.87 18.67
N VAL A 14 40.26 -0.39 17.42
CA VAL A 14 39.13 0.34 16.85
C VAL A 14 38.08 -0.69 16.44
N ALA A 15 37.07 -0.87 17.28
CA ALA A 15 35.86 -1.61 16.92
C ALA A 15 35.05 -0.73 15.96
N ALA A 16 35.09 -1.05 14.67
CA ALA A 16 34.18 -0.47 13.69
C ALA A 16 32.78 -1.08 13.91
N ALA A 17 31.92 -0.38 14.64
CA ALA A 17 30.51 -0.69 14.69
C ALA A 17 29.89 -0.31 13.33
N LEU A 18 29.62 -1.32 12.49
CA LEU A 18 28.71 -1.15 11.37
C LEU A 18 27.31 -0.90 11.94
N GLY A 19 26.93 0.37 12.01
CA GLY A 19 25.55 0.77 12.28
C GLY A 19 24.70 0.38 11.08
N LEU A 20 23.92 -0.71 11.17
CA LEU A 20 22.74 -0.89 10.33
C LEU A 20 21.79 0.25 10.70
N ALA A 21 21.72 1.27 9.85
CA ALA A 21 20.67 2.25 9.94
C ALA A 21 19.36 1.53 9.55
N ALA A 22 18.53 1.25 10.54
CA ALA A 22 17.14 0.88 10.30
C ALA A 22 16.52 2.08 9.57
N VAL A 23 16.12 1.88 8.31
CA VAL A 23 15.28 2.83 7.59
C VAL A 23 13.91 2.73 8.24
N GLU A 24 13.63 3.62 9.17
CA GLU A 24 12.28 3.76 9.73
C GLU A 24 11.34 4.16 8.58
N PRO A 25 10.16 3.51 8.45
CA PRO A 25 9.18 3.95 7.48
C PRO A 25 8.78 5.39 7.84
N THR A 26 9.02 6.31 6.92
CA THR A 26 8.57 7.71 7.06
C THR A 26 7.06 7.68 7.21
N PRO A 27 6.48 8.22 8.30
CA PRO A 27 5.03 8.31 8.41
C PRO A 27 4.50 9.14 7.24
N LEU A 28 3.49 8.60 6.54
CA LEU A 28 2.77 9.32 5.49
C LEU A 28 2.27 10.63 6.09
N SER A 29 2.80 11.75 5.60
CA SER A 29 2.39 13.08 6.05
C SER A 29 0.93 13.29 5.65
N PRO A 30 0.04 13.79 6.52
CA PRO A 30 -1.30 14.17 6.10
C PRO A 30 -1.19 15.23 4.99
N ALA A 31 -1.98 15.06 3.93
CA ALA A 31 -2.01 15.99 2.82
C ALA A 31 -2.31 17.41 3.32
N PRO A 32 -1.65 18.46 2.80
CA PRO A 32 -1.91 19.83 3.20
C PRO A 32 -3.34 20.21 2.84
N GLU A 33 -4.07 20.79 3.77
CA GLU A 33 -5.50 21.16 3.72
C GLU A 33 -5.86 22.16 2.59
N ASN A 34 -4.87 22.66 1.84
CA ASN A 34 -5.00 23.64 0.75
C ASN A 34 -4.31 23.20 -0.55
N ALA A 35 -4.07 21.91 -0.78
CA ALA A 35 -3.59 21.47 -2.08
C ALA A 35 -4.71 21.61 -3.12
N ALA A 36 -4.39 22.16 -4.30
CA ALA A 36 -5.29 22.10 -5.44
C ALA A 36 -5.69 20.64 -5.69
N PRO A 37 -6.96 20.37 -6.08
CA PRO A 37 -7.38 18.99 -6.29
C PRO A 37 -6.42 18.30 -7.26
N ALA A 38 -5.76 17.26 -6.79
CA ALA A 38 -4.93 16.43 -7.65
C ALA A 38 -5.85 15.69 -8.62
N ASP A 39 -5.47 15.58 -9.87
CA ASP A 39 -6.23 14.83 -10.87
C ASP A 39 -5.45 13.57 -11.26
N PRO A 40 -5.98 12.36 -10.97
CA PRO A 40 -7.25 12.03 -10.28
C PRO A 40 -7.13 12.15 -8.75
N PRO A 41 -8.18 12.63 -8.05
CA PRO A 41 -8.15 12.73 -6.60
C PRO A 41 -8.13 11.35 -5.93
N PRO A 42 -7.72 11.27 -4.64
CA PRO A 42 -7.88 10.06 -3.84
C PRO A 42 -9.32 9.53 -3.90
N GLY A 43 -9.47 8.19 -3.95
CA GLY A 43 -10.75 7.51 -4.13
C GLY A 43 -11.14 7.26 -5.58
N GLN A 44 -10.45 7.85 -6.57
CA GLN A 44 -10.68 7.46 -7.96
C GLN A 44 -10.01 6.12 -8.31
N LEU A 45 -10.58 5.47 -9.32
CA LEU A 45 -10.01 4.26 -9.91
C LEU A 45 -9.23 4.62 -11.19
N LEU A 46 -8.01 4.09 -11.30
CA LEU A 46 -7.26 4.03 -12.56
C LEU A 46 -7.50 2.67 -13.20
N ILE A 47 -7.86 2.66 -14.45
CA ILE A 47 -8.17 1.46 -15.22
C ILE A 47 -7.14 1.36 -16.34
N ALA A 48 -6.34 0.31 -16.30
CA ALA A 48 -5.34 0.07 -17.32
C ALA A 48 -5.97 -0.01 -18.71
N SER A 49 -5.46 0.76 -19.67
CA SER A 49 -5.90 0.64 -21.05
C SER A 49 -5.37 -0.66 -21.68
N ALA A 50 -6.01 -1.13 -22.74
CA ALA A 50 -5.51 -2.29 -23.49
C ALA A 50 -4.13 -2.03 -24.16
N GLN A 51 -3.67 -0.78 -24.20
CA GLN A 51 -2.41 -0.35 -24.82
C GLN A 51 -1.27 -0.23 -23.82
N ILE A 52 -1.54 -0.42 -22.51
CA ILE A 52 -0.52 -0.31 -21.46
C ILE A 52 0.61 -1.31 -21.75
N GLN A 53 1.84 -0.79 -21.81
CA GLN A 53 2.99 -1.62 -22.22
C GLN A 53 3.61 -2.39 -21.05
N ASP A 54 3.35 -1.97 -19.81
CA ASP A 54 3.88 -2.65 -18.63
C ASP A 54 3.01 -3.87 -18.29
N PRO A 55 3.53 -5.10 -18.45
CA PRO A 55 2.76 -6.32 -18.20
C PRO A 55 2.30 -6.48 -16.74
N ARG A 56 2.95 -5.77 -15.80
CA ARG A 56 2.56 -5.79 -14.38
C ARG A 56 1.20 -5.13 -14.14
N PHE A 57 0.77 -4.27 -15.06
CA PHE A 57 -0.50 -3.57 -15.00
C PHE A 57 -1.51 -4.05 -16.07
N TYR A 58 -1.25 -5.18 -16.69
CA TYR A 58 -2.20 -5.75 -17.65
C TYR A 58 -3.57 -5.98 -16.99
N HIS A 59 -4.62 -5.35 -17.52
CA HIS A 59 -5.96 -5.34 -16.96
C HIS A 59 -6.05 -4.93 -15.47
N ALA A 60 -5.10 -4.13 -14.98
CA ALA A 60 -5.14 -3.65 -13.61
C ALA A 60 -6.23 -2.60 -13.40
N VAL A 61 -6.84 -2.63 -12.23
CA VAL A 61 -7.64 -1.54 -11.67
C VAL A 61 -6.98 -1.12 -10.36
N ILE A 62 -6.67 0.17 -10.24
CA ILE A 62 -5.93 0.71 -9.10
C ILE A 62 -6.81 1.73 -8.38
N LEU A 63 -6.98 1.55 -7.08
CA LEU A 63 -7.55 2.55 -6.20
C LEU A 63 -6.48 3.58 -5.88
N VAL A 64 -6.68 4.84 -6.26
CA VAL A 64 -5.80 5.95 -5.87
C VAL A 64 -6.02 6.25 -4.39
N VAL A 65 -4.97 6.06 -3.59
CA VAL A 65 -5.01 6.26 -2.15
C VAL A 65 -4.53 7.66 -1.78
N GLN A 66 -3.51 8.14 -2.48
CA GLN A 66 -2.97 9.49 -2.33
C GLN A 66 -2.50 10.00 -3.68
N HIS A 67 -2.74 11.31 -3.93
CA HIS A 67 -2.20 12.00 -5.07
C HIS A 67 -2.02 13.49 -4.72
N ASP A 68 -0.81 14.00 -4.93
CA ASP A 68 -0.44 15.38 -4.69
C ASP A 68 0.69 15.82 -5.65
N GLN A 69 1.24 17.02 -5.45
CA GLN A 69 2.32 17.55 -6.28
C GLN A 69 3.63 16.73 -6.26
N ASP A 70 3.81 15.88 -5.25
CA ASP A 70 5.01 15.04 -5.09
C ASP A 70 4.84 13.68 -5.78
N GLY A 71 3.60 13.31 -6.18
CA GLY A 71 3.29 12.09 -6.91
C GLY A 71 2.01 11.40 -6.47
N ALA A 72 1.86 10.14 -6.86
CA ALA A 72 0.69 9.35 -6.56
C ALA A 72 1.04 7.98 -5.98
N PHE A 73 0.13 7.47 -5.17
CA PHE A 73 0.19 6.15 -4.54
C PHE A 73 -1.17 5.47 -4.68
N GLY A 74 -1.17 4.20 -5.10
CA GLY A 74 -2.40 3.43 -5.27
C GLY A 74 -2.22 1.94 -5.05
N ILE A 75 -3.35 1.24 -4.85
CA ILE A 75 -3.40 -0.21 -4.63
C ILE A 75 -4.14 -0.89 -5.78
N VAL A 76 -3.51 -1.87 -6.42
CA VAL A 76 -4.19 -2.75 -7.38
C VAL A 76 -5.21 -3.59 -6.64
N ILE A 77 -6.47 -3.54 -7.07
CA ILE A 77 -7.60 -4.16 -6.35
C ILE A 77 -8.11 -5.45 -6.99
N ASN A 78 -7.56 -5.85 -8.13
CA ASN A 78 -8.09 -6.98 -8.91
C ASN A 78 -7.06 -8.04 -9.32
N HIS A 79 -5.89 -8.08 -8.68
CA HIS A 79 -4.88 -9.12 -8.88
C HIS A 79 -4.82 -10.08 -7.67
N PRO A 80 -5.69 -11.10 -7.59
CA PRO A 80 -5.74 -12.01 -6.45
C PRO A 80 -4.49 -12.91 -6.43
N LEU A 81 -3.95 -13.15 -5.25
CA LEU A 81 -2.87 -14.11 -4.99
C LEU A 81 -3.41 -15.38 -4.32
N ALA A 82 -4.05 -15.21 -3.17
CA ALA A 82 -4.52 -16.32 -2.33
C ALA A 82 -5.62 -15.84 -1.37
N SER A 83 -6.12 -16.76 -0.56
CA SER A 83 -6.78 -16.45 0.71
C SER A 83 -5.89 -16.99 1.82
N GLU A 84 -5.49 -16.14 2.76
CA GLU A 84 -4.56 -16.46 3.83
C GLU A 84 -5.23 -16.39 5.20
N THR A 85 -4.72 -17.17 6.16
CA THR A 85 -5.17 -17.04 7.54
C THR A 85 -4.61 -15.77 8.17
N ILE A 86 -5.38 -15.13 9.01
CA ILE A 86 -4.92 -13.95 9.77
C ILE A 86 -3.67 -14.29 10.59
N ALA A 87 -3.64 -15.48 11.20
CA ALA A 87 -2.50 -15.96 11.97
C ALA A 87 -1.23 -16.09 11.12
N SER A 88 -1.32 -16.53 9.84
CA SER A 88 -0.14 -16.64 8.97
C SER A 88 0.42 -15.26 8.60
N LEU A 89 -0.44 -14.29 8.32
CA LEU A 89 -0.04 -12.92 8.00
C LEU A 89 0.60 -12.23 9.21
N LEU A 90 0.05 -12.43 10.41
CA LEU A 90 0.63 -11.90 11.65
C LEU A 90 1.99 -12.54 11.95
N ALA A 91 2.13 -13.86 11.81
CA ALA A 91 3.38 -14.54 11.99
C ALA A 91 4.47 -14.05 11.02
N ALA A 92 4.11 -13.81 9.74
CA ALA A 92 5.01 -13.20 8.76
C ALA A 92 5.42 -11.76 9.14
N ALA A 93 4.56 -11.03 9.86
CA ALA A 93 4.84 -9.69 10.41
C ALA A 93 5.53 -9.73 11.79
N GLY A 94 6.01 -10.90 12.23
CA GLY A 94 6.70 -11.07 13.51
C GLY A 94 5.79 -11.02 14.74
N ASP A 95 4.51 -11.35 14.57
CA ASP A 95 3.54 -11.39 15.65
C ASP A 95 2.89 -12.77 15.75
N ASP A 96 3.09 -13.46 16.85
CA ASP A 96 2.72 -14.87 17.06
C ASP A 96 1.43 -15.03 17.85
N ASP A 97 0.46 -14.11 17.65
CA ASP A 97 -0.85 -14.18 18.29
C ASP A 97 -1.61 -15.44 17.82
N LYS A 98 -1.84 -16.37 18.75
CA LYS A 98 -2.55 -17.64 18.52
C LYS A 98 -4.07 -17.54 18.81
N THR A 99 -4.53 -16.38 19.23
CA THR A 99 -5.94 -16.17 19.61
C THR A 99 -6.79 -15.64 18.47
N VAL A 100 -6.15 -15.27 17.34
CA VAL A 100 -6.84 -14.82 16.14
C VAL A 100 -7.31 -15.99 15.29
N ASP A 101 -8.42 -15.82 14.60
CA ASP A 101 -8.94 -16.78 13.62
C ASP A 101 -9.36 -16.12 12.30
N GLY A 102 -9.90 -16.92 11.38
CA GLY A 102 -10.40 -16.44 10.10
C GLY A 102 -9.34 -16.32 8.98
N THR A 103 -9.85 -15.98 7.81
CA THR A 103 -9.08 -15.80 6.58
C THR A 103 -9.41 -14.47 5.94
N ILE A 104 -8.49 -13.95 5.14
CA ILE A 104 -8.65 -12.71 4.38
C ILE A 104 -8.17 -12.90 2.94
N PRO A 105 -8.87 -12.36 1.93
CA PRO A 105 -8.34 -12.33 0.57
C PRO A 105 -7.04 -11.55 0.52
N VAL A 106 -6.04 -12.08 -0.21
CA VAL A 106 -4.73 -11.44 -0.42
C VAL A 106 -4.54 -11.14 -1.89
N LEU A 107 -4.19 -9.89 -2.19
CA LEU A 107 -3.96 -9.40 -3.53
C LEU A 107 -2.52 -8.90 -3.70
N SER A 108 -2.03 -8.90 -4.94
CA SER A 108 -0.86 -8.12 -5.34
C SER A 108 -1.29 -6.67 -5.51
N GLY A 109 -0.94 -5.80 -4.57
CA GLY A 109 -1.30 -4.39 -4.58
C GLY A 109 -0.45 -3.53 -5.51
N GLY A 110 0.65 -4.09 -6.04
CA GLY A 110 1.51 -3.42 -7.00
C GLY A 110 2.97 -3.86 -6.93
N PRO A 111 3.81 -3.37 -7.86
CA PRO A 111 5.19 -3.83 -8.00
C PRO A 111 6.17 -3.21 -7.00
N VAL A 112 5.78 -2.13 -6.30
CA VAL A 112 6.67 -1.42 -5.39
C VAL A 112 6.57 -2.01 -4.00
N GLN A 113 7.71 -2.26 -3.36
CA GLN A 113 7.84 -2.76 -1.98
C GLN A 113 6.89 -3.95 -1.67
N GLN A 114 6.99 -5.00 -2.45
CA GLN A 114 6.14 -6.20 -2.36
C GLN A 114 6.19 -6.92 -0.99
N GLY A 115 7.10 -6.56 -0.10
CA GLY A 115 7.14 -7.02 1.28
C GLY A 115 6.28 -6.20 2.25
N LEU A 116 5.74 -5.04 1.84
CA LEU A 116 4.83 -4.26 2.65
C LEU A 116 3.40 -4.74 2.48
N GLY A 117 2.67 -4.81 3.60
CA GLY A 117 1.28 -5.21 3.62
C GLY A 117 0.34 -4.08 4.04
N PHE A 118 -0.83 -4.03 3.39
CA PHE A 118 -1.88 -3.05 3.64
C PHE A 118 -3.22 -3.76 3.78
N VAL A 119 -4.02 -3.36 4.76
CA VAL A 119 -5.44 -3.72 4.84
C VAL A 119 -6.23 -2.60 4.15
N VAL A 120 -6.85 -2.90 3.01
CA VAL A 120 -7.85 -2.02 2.38
C VAL A 120 -9.22 -2.44 2.89
N HIS A 121 -10.01 -1.49 3.37
CA HIS A 121 -11.24 -1.82 4.09
C HIS A 121 -12.32 -0.75 3.99
N SER A 122 -13.55 -1.14 4.32
CA SER A 122 -14.68 -0.21 4.43
C SER A 122 -14.46 0.80 5.57
N ALA A 123 -14.96 2.04 5.39
CA ALA A 123 -14.72 3.17 6.29
C ALA A 123 -15.42 3.07 7.65
N ASP A 124 -16.14 1.96 7.93
CA ASP A 124 -16.77 1.67 9.22
C ASP A 124 -15.80 1.24 10.33
N TYR A 125 -14.53 1.08 9.99
CA TYR A 125 -13.44 0.77 10.91
C TYR A 125 -12.35 1.83 10.85
N ARG A 126 -11.75 2.18 12.00
CA ARG A 126 -10.67 3.16 12.09
C ARG A 126 -9.80 2.94 13.33
N ILE A 127 -8.48 2.97 13.14
CA ILE A 127 -7.46 3.08 14.19
C ILE A 127 -6.53 4.26 13.89
N ALA A 128 -5.54 4.49 14.74
CA ALA A 128 -4.65 5.66 14.60
C ALA A 128 -3.93 5.72 13.24
N GLU A 129 -3.52 4.57 12.71
CA GLU A 129 -2.77 4.44 11.45
C GLU A 129 -3.67 4.33 10.22
N THR A 130 -4.97 4.55 10.36
CA THR A 130 -5.91 4.48 9.24
C THR A 130 -5.84 5.76 8.41
N LEU A 131 -5.54 5.60 7.14
CA LEU A 131 -5.65 6.61 6.10
C LEU A 131 -7.05 6.51 5.45
N ALA A 132 -7.85 7.55 5.59
CA ALA A 132 -9.11 7.64 4.86
C ALA A 132 -8.79 7.95 3.38
N VAL A 133 -9.27 7.10 2.48
CA VAL A 133 -9.12 7.32 1.03
C VAL A 133 -10.23 8.25 0.55
N ASP A 134 -11.47 7.91 0.94
CA ASP A 134 -12.65 8.73 0.77
C ASP A 134 -13.65 8.45 1.91
N GLY A 135 -14.93 8.77 1.73
CA GLY A 135 -15.97 8.52 2.73
C GLY A 135 -16.42 7.05 2.87
N LYS A 136 -15.95 6.14 2.00
CA LYS A 136 -16.40 4.74 1.93
C LYS A 136 -15.27 3.74 2.12
N VAL A 137 -14.07 4.08 1.66
CA VAL A 137 -12.88 3.23 1.66
C VAL A 137 -11.77 3.85 2.49
N ALA A 138 -11.04 3.02 3.20
CA ALA A 138 -9.88 3.39 3.97
C ALA A 138 -8.77 2.33 3.81
N MET A 139 -7.56 2.68 4.18
CA MET A 139 -6.41 1.80 4.18
C MET A 139 -5.66 1.90 5.51
N THR A 140 -5.20 0.78 6.03
CA THR A 140 -4.41 0.73 7.27
C THR A 140 -3.15 -0.12 7.05
N ALA A 141 -1.98 0.44 7.38
CA ALA A 141 -0.69 -0.22 7.29
C ALA A 141 -0.21 -0.69 8.68
N SER A 142 -1.08 -1.34 9.45
CA SER A 142 -0.78 -1.80 10.81
C SER A 142 -1.24 -3.23 11.03
N LYS A 143 -0.42 -4.02 11.72
CA LYS A 143 -0.77 -5.38 12.14
C LYS A 143 -1.95 -5.41 13.15
N GLU A 144 -2.18 -4.30 13.86
CA GLU A 144 -3.33 -4.19 14.77
C GLU A 144 -4.66 -4.32 14.01
N ALA A 145 -4.74 -3.84 12.76
CA ALA A 145 -5.91 -4.06 11.93
C ALA A 145 -6.15 -5.56 11.64
N LEU A 146 -5.08 -6.32 11.37
CA LEU A 146 -5.19 -7.78 11.20
C LEU A 146 -5.64 -8.47 12.50
N LYS A 147 -5.13 -8.04 13.67
CA LYS A 147 -5.60 -8.57 14.96
C LYS A 147 -7.06 -8.30 15.20
N ASP A 148 -7.49 -7.07 14.95
CA ASP A 148 -8.89 -6.71 15.12
C ASP A 148 -9.80 -7.51 14.17
N ILE A 149 -9.38 -7.76 12.92
CA ILE A 149 -10.09 -8.64 12.00
C ILE A 149 -10.17 -10.06 12.57
N GLY A 150 -9.04 -10.61 13.02
CA GLY A 150 -8.97 -11.95 13.61
C GLY A 150 -9.72 -12.11 14.92
N HIS A 151 -10.03 -11.03 15.61
CA HIS A 151 -10.88 -10.98 16.80
C HIS A 151 -12.33 -10.57 16.52
N HIS A 152 -12.75 -10.53 15.23
CA HIS A 152 -14.08 -10.12 14.78
C HIS A 152 -14.49 -8.69 15.20
N LYS A 153 -13.48 -7.80 15.34
CA LYS A 153 -13.65 -6.37 15.66
C LYS A 153 -13.27 -5.46 14.49
N GLY A 154 -12.87 -6.05 13.37
CA GLY A 154 -12.45 -5.35 12.18
C GLY A 154 -13.58 -4.77 11.34
N PRO A 155 -13.25 -4.27 10.13
CA PRO A 155 -14.20 -3.72 9.18
C PRO A 155 -15.15 -4.79 8.61
N LYS A 156 -16.28 -4.36 8.07
CA LYS A 156 -17.24 -5.26 7.41
C LYS A 156 -16.75 -5.85 6.11
N LYS A 157 -15.96 -5.08 5.36
CA LYS A 157 -15.37 -5.49 4.08
C LYS A 157 -13.88 -5.18 4.13
N CYS A 158 -13.05 -6.13 3.74
CA CYS A 158 -11.61 -5.91 3.65
C CYS A 158 -10.92 -6.93 2.75
N PHE A 159 -9.73 -6.58 2.32
CA PHE A 159 -8.73 -7.47 1.76
C PHE A 159 -7.33 -7.02 2.17
N PHE A 160 -6.37 -7.90 2.08
CA PHE A 160 -4.97 -7.61 2.33
C PHE A 160 -4.23 -7.45 0.99
N ALA A 161 -3.39 -6.44 0.85
CA ALA A 161 -2.61 -6.22 -0.35
C ALA A 161 -1.12 -6.18 -0.04
N PHE A 162 -0.30 -6.90 -0.83
CA PHE A 162 1.14 -6.78 -0.79
C PHE A 162 1.65 -5.81 -1.85
N GLY A 163 2.51 -4.86 -1.46
CA GLY A 163 3.05 -3.85 -2.35
C GLY A 163 2.04 -2.81 -2.80
N TYR A 164 2.48 -1.91 -3.65
CA TYR A 164 1.67 -0.80 -4.17
C TYR A 164 2.14 -0.35 -5.56
N ALA A 165 1.33 0.45 -6.23
CA ALA A 165 1.70 1.22 -7.40
C ALA A 165 2.07 2.65 -6.98
N GLY A 166 3.18 3.17 -7.50
CA GLY A 166 3.67 4.50 -7.14
C GLY A 166 4.14 5.25 -8.37
N TRP A 167 3.86 6.55 -8.39
CA TRP A 167 4.25 7.50 -9.43
C TRP A 167 4.98 8.68 -8.80
N GLY A 168 6.07 9.12 -9.43
CA GLY A 168 6.70 10.39 -9.10
C GLY A 168 5.90 11.59 -9.59
N ALA A 169 6.30 12.79 -9.18
CA ALA A 169 5.66 14.05 -9.56
C ALA A 169 5.46 14.16 -11.08
N GLY A 170 4.22 14.41 -11.53
CA GLY A 170 3.85 14.55 -12.95
C GLY A 170 3.86 13.27 -13.77
N GLN A 171 4.25 12.12 -13.19
CA GLN A 171 4.33 10.86 -13.92
C GLN A 171 2.93 10.32 -14.26
N LEU A 172 2.03 10.29 -13.29
CA LEU A 172 0.67 9.78 -13.49
C LEU A 172 -0.10 10.62 -14.50
N GLU A 173 -0.01 11.94 -14.42
CA GLU A 173 -0.62 12.86 -15.37
C GLU A 173 -0.10 12.63 -16.80
N GLY A 174 1.20 12.41 -16.94
CA GLY A 174 1.81 12.05 -18.23
C GLY A 174 1.29 10.71 -18.78
N GLU A 175 1.08 9.73 -17.93
CA GLU A 175 0.53 8.41 -18.31
C GLU A 175 -0.95 8.51 -18.69
N ILE A 176 -1.75 9.30 -17.95
CA ILE A 176 -3.16 9.59 -18.29
C ILE A 176 -3.25 10.32 -19.63
N ALA A 177 -2.41 11.35 -19.86
CA ALA A 177 -2.38 12.10 -21.11
C ALA A 177 -2.04 11.21 -22.32
N ARG A 178 -1.23 10.17 -22.15
CA ARG A 178 -0.94 9.16 -23.18
C ARG A 178 -2.02 8.08 -23.31
N LYS A 179 -3.07 8.13 -22.48
CA LYS A 179 -4.15 7.14 -22.42
C LYS A 179 -3.67 5.74 -21.98
N ASP A 180 -2.62 5.69 -21.16
CA ASP A 180 -2.22 4.45 -20.49
C ASP A 180 -3.26 4.05 -19.42
N TRP A 181 -3.89 5.05 -18.80
CA TRP A 181 -4.93 4.90 -17.79
C TRP A 181 -6.21 5.64 -18.18
N PHE A 182 -7.34 5.00 -17.94
CA PHE A 182 -8.64 5.66 -17.85
C PHE A 182 -8.97 5.91 -16.38
N THR A 183 -9.83 6.89 -16.11
CA THR A 183 -10.29 7.18 -14.76
C THR A 183 -11.78 6.86 -14.61
N ALA A 184 -12.19 6.43 -13.43
CA ALA A 184 -13.58 6.29 -13.04
C ALA A 184 -13.75 6.68 -11.57
N PRO A 185 -14.94 7.18 -11.17
CA PRO A 185 -15.24 7.37 -9.75
C PRO A 185 -15.09 6.07 -8.97
N GLU A 186 -14.69 6.17 -7.70
CA GLU A 186 -14.69 5.06 -6.78
C GLU A 186 -16.10 4.45 -6.66
N ASP A 187 -16.13 3.13 -6.60
CA ASP A 187 -17.32 2.37 -6.28
C ASP A 187 -16.92 1.24 -5.33
N ASP A 188 -17.39 1.31 -4.09
CA ASP A 188 -17.08 0.31 -3.05
C ASP A 188 -17.53 -1.10 -3.44
N ALA A 189 -18.51 -1.23 -4.32
CA ALA A 189 -18.92 -2.50 -4.90
C ALA A 189 -17.85 -3.09 -5.82
N LEU A 190 -17.06 -2.24 -6.53
CA LEU A 190 -15.91 -2.71 -7.31
C LEU A 190 -14.68 -2.97 -6.44
N VAL A 191 -14.41 -2.09 -5.47
CA VAL A 191 -13.24 -2.22 -4.59
C VAL A 191 -13.30 -3.53 -3.80
N PHE A 192 -14.49 -3.95 -3.36
CA PHE A 192 -14.71 -5.17 -2.59
C PHE A 192 -15.40 -6.30 -3.37
N ASP A 193 -15.40 -6.25 -4.70
CA ASP A 193 -15.99 -7.29 -5.55
C ASP A 193 -15.25 -8.63 -5.35
N GLU A 194 -15.98 -9.70 -5.06
CA GLU A 194 -15.40 -11.03 -4.88
C GLU A 194 -14.91 -11.63 -6.22
N ASP A 195 -15.58 -11.30 -7.33
CA ASP A 195 -15.15 -11.67 -8.68
C ASP A 195 -14.08 -10.71 -9.20
N ARG A 196 -12.87 -10.86 -8.69
CA ARG A 196 -11.71 -10.03 -9.04
C ARG A 196 -11.39 -10.03 -10.53
N GLY A 197 -11.69 -11.11 -11.24
CA GLY A 197 -11.48 -11.24 -12.68
C GLY A 197 -12.38 -10.31 -13.49
N ALA A 198 -13.59 -10.05 -13.03
CA ALA A 198 -14.56 -9.19 -13.71
C ALA A 198 -14.40 -7.69 -13.39
N VAL A 199 -13.57 -7.33 -12.40
CA VAL A 199 -13.44 -5.93 -11.93
C VAL A 199 -12.97 -5.00 -13.04
N TRP A 200 -12.02 -5.43 -13.89
CA TRP A 200 -11.52 -4.59 -14.96
C TRP A 200 -12.61 -4.25 -16.00
N ASP A 201 -13.37 -5.22 -16.46
CA ASP A 201 -14.47 -5.00 -17.42
C ASP A 201 -15.57 -4.11 -16.80
N LYS A 202 -15.92 -4.38 -15.54
CA LYS A 202 -16.92 -3.58 -14.80
C LYS A 202 -16.46 -2.13 -14.62
N ALA A 203 -15.20 -1.91 -14.29
CA ALA A 203 -14.62 -0.57 -14.15
C ALA A 203 -14.54 0.14 -15.50
N LEU A 204 -14.12 -0.56 -16.55
CA LEU A 204 -14.01 -0.01 -17.90
C LEU A 204 -15.38 0.47 -18.43
N ALA A 205 -16.47 -0.26 -18.09
CA ALA A 205 -17.82 0.14 -18.43
C ALA A 205 -18.28 1.42 -17.71
N ARG A 206 -17.63 1.81 -16.61
CA ARG A 206 -17.91 3.01 -15.80
C ARG A 206 -16.96 4.18 -16.06
N ARG A 207 -15.94 3.98 -16.93
CA ARG A 207 -15.03 5.06 -17.31
C ARG A 207 -15.83 6.27 -17.80
N GLY A 208 -15.37 7.47 -17.43
CA GLY A 208 -15.91 8.70 -17.99
C GLY A 208 -15.81 8.63 -19.51
N THR A 209 -16.89 8.91 -20.21
CA THR A 209 -16.82 9.23 -21.63
C THR A 209 -16.09 10.56 -21.70
N ASP A 210 -14.81 10.51 -22.11
CA ASP A 210 -14.08 11.74 -22.46
C ASP A 210 -14.96 12.50 -23.48
N LEU A 211 -15.51 13.63 -23.05
CA LEU A 211 -16.24 14.57 -23.88
C LEU A 211 -15.26 15.45 -24.65
#